data_b054463640ec83b7733bfa57b107e5a3
#
_entry.id   b054463640ec83b7733bfa57b107e5a3
#
_cell.length_a   1.000
_cell.length_b   1.000
_cell.length_c   1.000
_cell.angle_alpha   90.00
_cell.angle_beta   90.00
_cell.angle_gamma   90.00
#
_symmetry.space_group_name_H-M   'P 1'
#
loop_
_entity.id
_entity.type
_entity.pdbx_description
1 polymer ?
#
loop_
_entity_poly.entity_id
_entity_poly.type
_entity_poly.pdbx_seq_one_letter_code
_entity_poly.pdbx_strand_id
1 'polypeptide(L)'
;MQRSIKIETHFLRPQYKIEEKIKERGDEQQRTTNVHADVTNWHLQLDDTYKSITGHIHENYPQHTIKELWGCTYRKGDFTQAHNHYGFDRAFVWFVDTSSTCSPLIFPDPEHPWMPDIHVITPQNGLLVVFGGCELHYVPPHVNNYERVVMSGNMRLNT
;
A
#
# COMPACT_ATOMS: atom_id res chain seq x y z
N MET A 1 -16.32 11.89 -20.14
CA MET A 1 -14.85 12.15 -20.05
C MET A 1 -14.28 11.23 -18.98
N GLN A 2 -13.30 10.44 -19.32
CA GLN A 2 -12.65 9.54 -18.36
C GLN A 2 -11.83 10.37 -17.37
N ARG A 3 -12.00 10.13 -16.05
CA ARG A 3 -11.22 10.81 -15.02
C ARG A 3 -9.75 10.41 -15.14
N SER A 4 -8.85 11.40 -15.11
CA SER A 4 -7.42 11.18 -15.05
C SER A 4 -6.98 11.02 -13.60
N ILE A 5 -6.40 9.87 -13.25
CA ILE A 5 -5.79 9.62 -11.95
C ILE A 5 -4.28 9.80 -12.10
N LYS A 6 -3.68 10.58 -11.21
CA LYS A 6 -2.23 10.72 -11.17
C LYS A 6 -1.63 9.67 -10.25
N ILE A 7 -0.94 8.71 -10.85
CA ILE A 7 -0.19 7.67 -10.16
C ILE A 7 1.29 7.84 -10.50
N GLU A 8 2.13 7.94 -9.49
CA GLU A 8 3.59 7.97 -9.65
C GLU A 8 4.15 6.63 -9.22
N THR A 9 5.11 6.10 -9.98
CA THR A 9 5.77 4.84 -9.66
C THR A 9 7.25 5.04 -9.49
N HIS A 10 7.82 4.36 -8.50
CA HIS A 10 9.24 4.31 -8.19
C HIS A 10 9.65 2.87 -8.02
N PHE A 11 10.93 2.62 -7.98
CA PHE A 11 11.47 1.30 -7.66
C PHE A 11 12.44 1.42 -6.49
N LEU A 12 12.17 0.67 -5.42
CA LEU A 12 13.03 0.53 -4.26
C LEU A 12 13.14 -0.95 -3.90
N ARG A 13 14.31 -1.52 -4.08
CA ARG A 13 14.54 -2.92 -3.72
C ARG A 13 14.29 -3.12 -2.22
N PRO A 14 13.43 -4.08 -1.82
CA PRO A 14 13.25 -4.39 -0.41
C PRO A 14 14.55 -4.87 0.21
N GLN A 15 14.84 -4.38 1.41
CA GLN A 15 16.01 -4.82 2.16
C GLN A 15 15.87 -6.29 2.58
N TYR A 16 16.98 -6.95 2.79
CA TYR A 16 17.04 -8.37 3.14
C TYR A 16 16.17 -8.68 4.37
N LYS A 17 15.29 -9.65 4.23
CA LYS A 17 14.36 -10.15 5.27
C LYS A 17 13.38 -9.14 5.86
N ILE A 18 13.10 -8.04 5.17
CA ILE A 18 12.10 -7.08 5.65
C ILE A 18 10.70 -7.70 5.72
N GLU A 19 10.38 -8.61 4.80
CA GLU A 19 9.11 -9.34 4.80
C GLU A 19 8.93 -10.18 6.07
N GLU A 20 9.99 -10.81 6.56
CA GLU A 20 9.97 -11.58 7.81
C GLU A 20 9.66 -10.67 9.00
N LYS A 21 10.28 -9.48 9.04
CA LYS A 21 10.04 -8.49 10.10
C LYS A 21 8.59 -8.01 10.13
N ILE A 22 7.99 -7.85 8.97
CA ILE A 22 6.57 -7.48 8.88
C ILE A 22 5.69 -8.63 9.35
N LYS A 23 5.93 -9.84 8.87
CA LYS A 23 5.16 -11.04 9.24
C LYS A 23 5.23 -11.36 10.73
N GLU A 24 6.39 -11.20 11.35
CA GLU A 24 6.62 -11.45 12.79
C GLU A 24 5.72 -10.59 13.68
N ARG A 25 5.29 -9.41 13.23
CA ARG A 25 4.35 -8.56 13.96
C ARG A 25 2.94 -9.12 13.99
N GLY A 26 2.57 -9.97 13.03
CA GLY A 26 1.23 -10.54 12.93
C GLY A 26 0.16 -9.49 12.69
N ASP A 27 -1.02 -9.72 13.21
CA ASP A 27 -2.16 -8.82 13.09
C ASP A 27 -2.33 -7.96 14.34
N GLU A 28 -1.55 -6.90 14.44
CA GLU A 28 -1.61 -5.97 15.57
C GLU A 28 -2.93 -5.17 15.58
N GLN A 29 -3.63 -5.06 14.44
CA GLN A 29 -4.90 -4.36 14.30
C GLN A 29 -6.13 -5.24 14.56
N GLN A 30 -5.93 -6.55 14.71
CA GLN A 30 -7.02 -7.51 15.01
C GLN A 30 -8.17 -7.47 14.01
N ARG A 31 -7.85 -7.23 12.73
CA ARG A 31 -8.81 -7.14 11.60
C ARG A 31 -9.97 -6.16 11.83
N THR A 32 -9.71 -5.06 12.53
CA THR A 32 -10.71 -4.02 12.82
C THR A 32 -10.78 -2.93 11.77
N THR A 33 -9.97 -3.02 10.70
CA THR A 33 -9.91 -2.02 9.63
C THR A 33 -10.63 -2.50 8.38
N ASN A 34 -10.65 -1.67 7.33
CA ASN A 34 -11.11 -2.03 5.99
C ASN A 34 -10.16 -3.01 5.26
N VAL A 35 -9.01 -3.32 5.85
CA VAL A 35 -8.06 -4.30 5.35
C VAL A 35 -8.31 -5.63 6.06
N HIS A 36 -8.81 -6.61 5.33
CA HIS A 36 -9.02 -7.97 5.82
C HIS A 36 -7.78 -8.82 5.57
N ALA A 37 -6.72 -8.52 6.31
CA ALA A 37 -5.42 -9.17 6.29
C ALA A 37 -4.75 -8.98 7.66
N ASP A 38 -3.56 -9.53 7.85
CA ASP A 38 -2.75 -9.18 9.02
C ASP A 38 -2.14 -7.80 8.80
N VAL A 39 -2.41 -6.87 9.70
CA VAL A 39 -1.94 -5.48 9.63
C VAL A 39 -1.17 -5.14 10.90
N THR A 40 0.04 -4.60 10.73
CA THR A 40 0.85 -4.10 11.85
C THR A 40 0.22 -2.83 12.45
N ASN A 41 0.80 -2.30 13.52
CA ASN A 41 0.44 -0.94 13.95
C ASN A 41 0.78 0.08 12.85
N TRP A 42 0.26 1.30 12.97
CA TRP A 42 0.38 2.35 11.95
C TRP A 42 1.57 3.29 12.13
N HIS A 43 2.51 2.95 13.01
CA HIS A 43 3.62 3.85 13.38
C HIS A 43 5.00 3.28 13.08
N LEU A 44 5.12 2.45 12.04
CA LEU A 44 6.40 1.84 11.68
C LEU A 44 7.43 2.86 11.18
N GLN A 45 7.00 4.07 10.79
CA GLN A 45 7.91 5.16 10.43
C GLN A 45 8.80 5.61 11.59
N LEU A 46 8.43 5.26 12.82
CA LEU A 46 9.22 5.57 14.03
C LEU A 46 10.24 4.47 14.35
N ASP A 47 10.24 3.38 13.61
CA ASP A 47 11.12 2.23 13.82
C ASP A 47 12.22 2.23 12.73
N ASP A 48 13.48 2.28 13.15
CA ASP A 48 14.64 2.32 12.26
C ASP A 48 14.74 1.11 11.34
N THR A 49 14.10 0.00 11.66
CA THR A 49 14.00 -1.18 10.79
C THR A 49 13.49 -0.82 9.40
N TYR A 50 12.61 0.18 9.31
CA TYR A 50 11.93 0.57 8.07
C TYR A 50 12.50 1.85 7.44
N LYS A 51 13.69 2.28 7.85
CA LYS A 51 14.30 3.52 7.36
C LYS A 51 14.59 3.53 5.85
N SER A 52 14.69 2.38 5.22
CA SER A 52 14.89 2.28 3.76
C SER A 52 13.73 2.92 3.01
N ILE A 53 12.49 2.53 3.33
CA ILE A 53 11.31 3.10 2.69
C ILE A 53 11.05 4.55 3.15
N THR A 54 11.19 4.85 4.43
CA THR A 54 10.97 6.23 4.92
C THR A 54 11.99 7.20 4.33
N GLY A 55 13.25 6.81 4.22
CA GLY A 55 14.30 7.61 3.59
C GLY A 55 14.04 7.85 2.11
N HIS A 56 13.63 6.82 1.38
CA HIS A 56 13.29 6.93 -0.04
C HIS A 56 12.12 7.90 -0.27
N ILE A 57 11.08 7.78 0.52
CA ILE A 57 9.93 8.71 0.46
C ILE A 57 10.38 10.13 0.77
N HIS A 58 11.19 10.32 1.80
CA HIS A 58 11.69 11.65 2.18
C HIS A 58 12.53 12.30 1.07
N GLU A 59 13.38 11.53 0.40
CA GLU A 59 14.20 12.02 -0.71
C GLU A 59 13.35 12.45 -1.92
N ASN A 60 12.32 11.68 -2.26
CA ASN A 60 11.47 11.93 -3.42
C ASN A 60 10.30 12.88 -3.16
N TYR A 61 9.90 13.01 -1.91
CA TYR A 61 8.80 13.87 -1.46
C TYR A 61 9.22 14.73 -0.26
N PRO A 62 10.25 15.60 -0.43
CA PRO A 62 10.84 16.35 0.70
C PRO A 62 9.89 17.35 1.34
N GLN A 63 8.79 17.70 0.65
CA GLN A 63 7.78 18.63 1.17
C GLN A 63 6.66 17.92 1.93
N HIS A 64 6.74 16.60 2.06
CA HIS A 64 5.76 15.79 2.76
C HIS A 64 6.39 15.13 3.99
N THR A 65 5.54 14.82 4.97
CA THR A 65 5.91 14.02 6.14
C THR A 65 5.05 12.77 6.17
N ILE A 66 5.67 11.61 6.38
CA ILE A 66 4.95 10.36 6.63
C ILE A 66 4.30 10.44 8.00
N LYS A 67 2.98 10.33 8.04
CA LYS A 67 2.20 10.36 9.29
C LYS A 67 1.86 8.98 9.80
N GLU A 68 1.72 8.03 8.89
CA GLU A 68 1.41 6.64 9.19
C GLU A 68 2.17 5.73 8.24
N LEU A 69 2.67 4.61 8.75
CA LEU A 69 3.30 3.55 7.99
C LEU A 69 2.95 2.21 8.63
N TRP A 70 2.47 1.27 7.83
CA TRP A 70 2.14 -0.08 8.29
C TRP A 70 2.50 -1.12 7.26
N GLY A 71 2.61 -2.38 7.70
CA GLY A 71 2.77 -3.52 6.83
C GLY A 71 1.51 -4.37 6.80
N CYS A 72 1.25 -5.01 5.67
CA CYS A 72 0.14 -5.95 5.49
C CYS A 72 0.67 -7.28 4.96
N THR A 73 0.15 -8.37 5.51
CA THR A 73 0.38 -9.72 5.00
C THR A 73 -0.97 -10.33 4.60
N TYR A 74 -1.14 -10.55 3.30
CA TYR A 74 -2.36 -11.15 2.73
C TYR A 74 -2.13 -12.64 2.50
N ARG A 75 -3.04 -13.44 3.04
CA ARG A 75 -3.13 -14.88 2.77
C ARG A 75 -4.35 -15.17 1.90
N LYS A 76 -4.49 -16.40 1.44
CA LYS A 76 -5.62 -16.79 0.60
C LYS A 76 -6.96 -16.37 1.22
N GLY A 77 -7.75 -15.65 0.43
CA GLY A 77 -9.05 -15.09 0.84
C GLY A 77 -8.98 -13.68 1.41
N ASP A 78 -7.79 -13.19 1.78
CA ASP A 78 -7.63 -11.83 2.31
C ASP A 78 -7.79 -10.79 1.20
N PHE A 79 -8.31 -9.61 1.57
CA PHE A 79 -8.66 -8.53 0.65
C PHE A 79 -8.65 -7.18 1.36
N THR A 80 -8.77 -6.12 0.58
CA THR A 80 -9.00 -4.77 1.11
C THR A 80 -10.21 -4.16 0.43
N GLN A 81 -11.17 -3.69 1.21
CA GLN A 81 -12.37 -3.01 0.70
C GLN A 81 -12.00 -1.70 0.00
N ALA A 82 -12.80 -1.32 -0.98
CA ALA A 82 -12.64 -0.04 -1.66
C ALA A 82 -12.71 1.12 -0.66
N HIS A 83 -11.69 1.96 -0.67
CA HIS A 83 -11.52 3.08 0.27
C HIS A 83 -10.59 4.14 -0.32
N ASN A 84 -10.52 5.28 0.35
CA ASN A 84 -9.51 6.29 0.13
C ASN A 84 -8.85 6.67 1.46
N HIS A 85 -7.89 7.57 1.39
CA HIS A 85 -7.18 8.10 2.56
C HIS A 85 -7.52 9.58 2.74
N TYR A 86 -8.81 9.89 2.81
CA TYR A 86 -9.29 11.25 3.01
C TYR A 86 -8.63 11.92 4.24
N GLY A 87 -8.18 13.14 4.06
CA GLY A 87 -7.45 13.88 5.10
C GLY A 87 -5.94 13.82 4.97
N PHE A 88 -5.42 12.99 4.06
CA PHE A 88 -4.00 12.96 3.71
C PHE A 88 -3.80 13.43 2.26
N ASP A 89 -2.65 14.06 2.00
CA ASP A 89 -2.35 14.61 0.67
C ASP A 89 -1.95 13.52 -0.31
N ARG A 90 -1.19 12.53 0.16
CA ARG A 90 -0.74 11.39 -0.61
C ARG A 90 -0.78 10.12 0.21
N ALA A 91 -0.91 9.01 -0.48
CA ALA A 91 -0.74 7.67 0.06
C ALA A 91 0.21 6.88 -0.84
N PHE A 92 0.76 5.80 -0.32
CA PHE A 92 1.61 4.92 -1.11
C PHE A 92 1.44 3.46 -0.70
N VAL A 93 1.76 2.58 -1.65
CA VAL A 93 1.88 1.14 -1.44
C VAL A 93 3.23 0.69 -2.01
N TRP A 94 4.01 0.01 -1.20
CA TRP A 94 5.28 -0.59 -1.58
C TRP A 94 5.17 -2.10 -1.55
N PHE A 95 5.37 -2.75 -2.70
CA PHE A 95 5.34 -4.20 -2.81
C PHE A 95 6.66 -4.78 -2.31
N VAL A 96 6.61 -5.52 -1.21
CA VAL A 96 7.79 -6.04 -0.50
C VAL A 96 8.10 -7.47 -0.93
N ASP A 97 7.13 -8.38 -0.77
CA ASP A 97 7.26 -9.78 -1.18
C ASP A 97 5.94 -10.23 -1.81
N THR A 98 5.94 -10.33 -3.11
CA THR A 98 4.77 -10.62 -3.93
C THR A 98 5.16 -11.47 -5.12
N SER A 99 4.18 -12.06 -5.79
CA SER A 99 4.33 -12.64 -7.11
C SER A 99 3.37 -11.97 -8.09
N SER A 100 3.60 -12.12 -9.39
CA SER A 100 2.70 -11.56 -10.43
C SER A 100 1.28 -12.15 -10.37
N THR A 101 1.09 -13.29 -9.67
CA THR A 101 -0.21 -13.94 -9.48
C THR A 101 -0.91 -13.52 -8.19
N CYS A 102 -0.26 -12.70 -7.36
CA CYS A 102 -0.90 -12.09 -6.20
C CYS A 102 -1.95 -11.06 -6.63
N SER A 103 -2.91 -10.80 -5.72
CA SER A 103 -3.93 -9.80 -5.96
C SER A 103 -3.34 -8.43 -6.32
N PRO A 104 -3.83 -7.79 -7.38
CA PRO A 104 -3.37 -6.47 -7.79
C PRO A 104 -3.89 -5.36 -6.87
N LEU A 105 -3.31 -4.17 -7.03
CA LEU A 105 -3.86 -2.93 -6.50
C LEU A 105 -4.70 -2.29 -7.61
N ILE A 106 -5.98 -2.04 -7.36
CA ILE A 106 -6.93 -1.56 -8.37
C ILE A 106 -7.48 -0.19 -8.00
N PHE A 107 -7.47 0.71 -8.98
CA PHE A 107 -8.08 2.03 -8.91
C PHE A 107 -9.31 2.05 -9.82
N PRO A 108 -10.54 1.87 -9.27
CA PRO A 108 -11.77 1.91 -10.05
C PRO A 108 -12.19 3.34 -10.34
N ASP A 109 -13.13 3.52 -11.29
CA ASP A 109 -13.80 4.78 -11.48
C ASP A 109 -14.91 4.92 -10.43
N PRO A 110 -14.81 5.87 -9.48
CA PRO A 110 -15.81 6.03 -8.43
C PRO A 110 -17.16 6.54 -8.93
N GLU A 111 -17.18 7.21 -10.09
CA GLU A 111 -18.41 7.74 -10.69
C GLU A 111 -19.15 6.69 -11.52
N HIS A 112 -18.41 5.70 -12.00
CA HIS A 112 -18.95 4.65 -12.89
C HIS A 112 -18.48 3.26 -12.40
N PRO A 113 -18.96 2.79 -11.25
CA PRO A 113 -18.45 1.55 -10.65
C PRO A 113 -18.73 0.28 -11.47
N TRP A 114 -19.60 0.37 -12.48
CA TRP A 114 -19.88 -0.72 -13.43
C TRP A 114 -18.94 -0.75 -14.65
N MET A 115 -18.10 0.27 -14.79
CA MET A 115 -17.12 0.33 -15.87
C MET A 115 -15.87 -0.48 -15.51
N PRO A 116 -15.08 -0.90 -16.50
CA PRO A 116 -13.79 -1.54 -16.23
C PRO A 116 -12.90 -0.67 -15.34
N ASP A 117 -12.07 -1.32 -14.51
CA ASP A 117 -11.12 -0.65 -13.63
C ASP A 117 -10.20 0.28 -14.45
N ILE A 118 -9.97 1.48 -13.94
CA ILE A 118 -9.16 2.49 -14.64
C ILE A 118 -7.70 2.08 -14.67
N HIS A 119 -7.18 1.68 -13.50
CA HIS A 119 -5.79 1.26 -13.35
C HIS A 119 -5.71 -0.02 -12.54
N VAL A 120 -4.99 -1.00 -13.07
CA VAL A 120 -4.69 -2.26 -12.41
C VAL A 120 -3.18 -2.37 -12.28
N ILE A 121 -2.67 -2.33 -11.06
CA ILE A 121 -1.24 -2.43 -10.77
C ILE A 121 -0.92 -3.88 -10.41
N THR A 122 -0.20 -4.54 -11.31
CA THR A 122 0.30 -5.89 -11.06
C THR A 122 1.42 -5.86 -10.02
N PRO A 123 1.38 -6.70 -8.97
CA PRO A 123 2.43 -6.74 -7.96
C PRO A 123 3.80 -7.07 -8.57
N GLN A 124 4.81 -6.34 -8.13
CA GLN A 124 6.21 -6.55 -8.47
C GLN A 124 7.06 -6.14 -7.27
N ASN A 125 7.95 -7.01 -6.80
CA ASN A 125 8.82 -6.70 -5.67
C ASN A 125 9.66 -5.45 -5.94
N GLY A 126 9.58 -4.50 -5.04
CA GLY A 126 10.28 -3.21 -5.14
C GLY A 126 9.46 -2.10 -5.77
N LEU A 127 8.33 -2.40 -6.42
CA LEU A 127 7.46 -1.36 -6.98
C LEU A 127 6.82 -0.54 -5.86
N LEU A 128 7.01 0.76 -5.92
CA LEU A 128 6.40 1.76 -5.03
C LEU A 128 5.41 2.58 -5.85
N VAL A 129 4.16 2.59 -5.42
CA VAL A 129 3.07 3.31 -6.08
C VAL A 129 2.62 4.43 -5.17
N VAL A 130 2.68 5.67 -5.65
CA VAL A 130 2.29 6.87 -4.89
C VAL A 130 1.12 7.53 -5.60
N PHE A 131 0.09 7.88 -4.85
CA PHE A 131 -1.15 8.44 -5.40
C PHE A 131 -1.78 9.45 -4.42
N GLY A 132 -2.74 10.22 -4.90
CA GLY A 132 -3.46 11.19 -4.07
C GLY A 132 -4.29 10.53 -2.97
N GLY A 133 -4.38 11.17 -1.81
CA GLY A 133 -5.11 10.62 -0.66
C GLY A 133 -6.61 10.41 -0.92
N CYS A 134 -7.21 11.11 -1.88
CA CYS A 134 -8.62 10.95 -2.23
C CYS A 134 -8.88 9.87 -3.28
N GLU A 135 -7.85 9.21 -3.81
CA GLU A 135 -8.03 8.19 -4.84
C GLU A 135 -8.59 6.89 -4.27
N LEU A 136 -9.76 6.50 -4.79
CA LEU A 136 -10.41 5.23 -4.44
C LEU A 136 -9.57 4.06 -4.95
N HIS A 137 -9.35 3.06 -4.11
CA HIS A 137 -8.60 1.85 -4.50
C HIS A 137 -9.02 0.66 -3.63
N TYR A 138 -8.73 -0.54 -4.12
CA TYR A 138 -9.02 -1.79 -3.40
C TYR A 138 -8.06 -2.89 -3.83
N VAL A 139 -8.08 -3.98 -3.07
CA VAL A 139 -7.36 -5.23 -3.36
C VAL A 139 -8.38 -6.36 -3.37
N PRO A 140 -8.60 -7.04 -4.51
CA PRO A 140 -9.55 -8.15 -4.56
C PRO A 140 -9.06 -9.34 -3.73
N PRO A 141 -9.96 -10.29 -3.37
CA PRO A 141 -9.57 -11.45 -2.59
C PRO A 141 -8.39 -12.21 -3.18
N HIS A 142 -7.41 -12.50 -2.34
CA HIS A 142 -6.20 -13.21 -2.73
C HIS A 142 -6.51 -14.68 -3.03
N VAL A 143 -6.11 -15.17 -4.20
CA VAL A 143 -6.61 -16.46 -4.72
C VAL A 143 -5.62 -17.61 -4.59
N ASN A 144 -4.36 -17.33 -4.25
CA ASN A 144 -3.32 -18.39 -4.14
C ASN A 144 -2.71 -18.45 -2.73
N ASN A 145 -1.77 -19.38 -2.54
CA ASN A 145 -1.13 -19.59 -1.24
C ASN A 145 0.15 -18.78 -1.04
N TYR A 146 0.57 -17.98 -2.02
CA TYR A 146 1.72 -17.09 -1.86
C TYR A 146 1.35 -15.92 -0.97
N GLU A 147 2.07 -15.73 0.14
CA GLU A 147 1.82 -14.60 1.04
C GLU A 147 2.23 -13.29 0.36
N ARG A 148 1.28 -12.37 0.24
CA ARG A 148 1.47 -11.05 -0.35
C ARG A 148 1.80 -10.06 0.76
N VAL A 149 3.05 -9.57 0.78
CA VAL A 149 3.52 -8.62 1.79
C VAL A 149 3.75 -7.26 1.16
N VAL A 150 3.11 -6.25 1.71
CA VAL A 150 3.26 -4.85 1.28
C VAL A 150 3.45 -3.94 2.49
N MET A 151 4.00 -2.75 2.25
CA MET A 151 3.94 -1.64 3.19
C MET A 151 3.13 -0.51 2.58
N SER A 152 2.32 0.12 3.40
CA SER A 152 1.50 1.27 2.99
C SER A 152 1.72 2.43 3.95
N GLY A 153 1.49 3.64 3.46
CA GLY A 153 1.67 4.82 4.29
C GLY A 153 0.87 6.01 3.80
N ASN A 154 0.74 6.98 4.69
CA ASN A 154 0.05 8.24 4.48
C ASN A 154 0.98 9.41 4.71
N MET A 155 0.88 10.42 3.85
CA MET A 155 1.70 11.63 3.90
C MET A 155 0.84 12.88 3.94
N ARG A 156 1.37 13.90 4.62
CA ARG A 156 0.84 15.28 4.57
C ARG A 156 1.91 16.24 4.11
N LEU A 157 1.48 17.28 3.38
CA LEU A 157 2.32 18.43 3.06
C LEU A 157 2.77 19.12 4.35
N ASN A 158 4.03 19.53 4.37
CA ASN A 158 4.57 20.35 5.45
C ASN A 158 3.99 21.76 5.35
N THR A 159 3.62 22.30 6.48
CA THR A 159 3.09 23.68 6.57
C THR A 159 4.20 24.67 6.88
#